data_155815247ebff6e5dc4c66550f8726ad
#
_entry.id   155815247ebff6e5dc4c66550f8726ad
#
_cell.length_a   1.000
_cell.length_b   1.000
_cell.length_c   1.000
_cell.angle_alpha   90.00
_cell.angle_beta   90.00
_cell.angle_gamma   90.00
#
_symmetry.space_group_name_H-M   'P 1'
#
loop_
_entity.id
_entity.type
_entity.pdbx_description
1 polymer ?
#
loop_
_entity_poly.entity_id
_entity_poly.type
_entity_poly.pdbx_seq_one_letter_code
_entity_poly.pdbx_strand_id
1 'polypeptide(L)'
;MVIPSTPRGTLTGVPSQISTVDELRTGGTILPILRWGNPIMHRPTRRVTAFDEEFLELVRNMFATMYAAEGVGLAATQVGVDLAVFVYDCPDDDQVRHVGVLCNAEVVVPEGKERKLHASDEGCLSLPGAYIELARPDHAICRGQDHNGENVEVTGTGLLARCLQHETDHLNGIVFGDRLSGRARKKLYSLHQDAADLYPDNWPVTPRADSA
;
A
#
# COMPACT_ATOMS: atom_id res chain seq x y z
N MET A 1 -53.90 32.62 -23.32
CA MET A 1 -53.37 32.05 -22.08
C MET A 1 -51.98 31.53 -22.38
N VAL A 2 -50.96 32.31 -22.02
CA VAL A 2 -49.55 32.04 -22.38
C VAL A 2 -48.90 31.43 -21.15
N ILE A 3 -48.30 30.23 -21.28
CA ILE A 3 -47.57 29.55 -20.25
C ILE A 3 -46.11 30.01 -20.29
N PRO A 4 -45.52 30.55 -19.19
CA PRO A 4 -44.11 30.94 -19.21
C PRO A 4 -43.20 29.70 -19.12
N SER A 5 -42.23 29.64 -20.04
CA SER A 5 -41.16 28.66 -20.07
C SER A 5 -40.17 28.91 -18.93
N THR A 6 -39.97 27.90 -18.10
CA THR A 6 -38.92 27.87 -17.06
C THR A 6 -37.55 27.69 -17.72
N PRO A 7 -36.53 28.47 -17.36
CA PRO A 7 -35.19 28.27 -17.87
C PRO A 7 -34.58 26.98 -17.28
N ARG A 8 -34.12 26.08 -18.13
CA ARG A 8 -33.29 24.94 -17.74
C ARG A 8 -31.95 25.47 -17.20
N GLY A 9 -31.75 25.30 -15.92
CA GLY A 9 -30.45 25.50 -15.31
C GLY A 9 -29.44 24.51 -15.93
N THR A 10 -28.46 25.03 -16.62
CA THR A 10 -27.26 24.29 -17.02
C THR A 10 -26.48 23.94 -15.76
N LEU A 11 -26.51 22.68 -15.38
CA LEU A 11 -25.52 22.12 -14.44
C LEU A 11 -24.18 22.12 -15.16
N THR A 12 -23.39 23.16 -14.97
CA THR A 12 -21.97 23.16 -15.27
C THR A 12 -21.29 22.30 -14.23
N GLY A 13 -21.27 20.98 -14.44
CA GLY A 13 -20.32 20.11 -13.76
C GLY A 13 -18.93 20.53 -14.21
N VAL A 14 -18.15 21.10 -13.30
CA VAL A 14 -16.71 21.25 -13.48
C VAL A 14 -16.19 19.83 -13.68
N PRO A 15 -15.48 19.51 -14.78
CA PRO A 15 -14.83 18.21 -14.91
C PRO A 15 -13.87 18.10 -13.71
N SER A 16 -14.01 17.05 -12.89
CA SER A 16 -13.03 16.72 -11.88
C SER A 16 -11.69 16.58 -12.62
N GLN A 17 -10.72 17.43 -12.31
CA GLN A 17 -9.38 17.31 -12.86
C GLN A 17 -8.87 15.92 -12.49
N ILE A 18 -8.57 15.09 -13.50
CA ILE A 18 -7.92 13.80 -13.32
C ILE A 18 -6.56 14.08 -12.74
N SER A 19 -6.34 13.72 -11.46
CA SER A 19 -5.04 13.88 -10.82
C SER A 19 -4.05 12.89 -11.42
N THR A 20 -2.82 13.32 -11.60
CA THR A 20 -1.73 12.41 -11.97
C THR A 20 -1.11 11.79 -10.72
N VAL A 21 -0.47 10.62 -10.87
CA VAL A 21 0.27 10.00 -9.75
C VAL A 21 1.36 10.94 -9.21
N ASP A 22 2.01 11.71 -10.08
CA ASP A 22 3.04 12.66 -9.66
C ASP A 22 2.49 13.80 -8.79
N GLU A 23 1.27 14.26 -9.03
CA GLU A 23 0.59 15.23 -8.17
C GLU A 23 0.23 14.61 -6.81
N LEU A 24 -0.22 13.35 -6.79
CA LEU A 24 -0.58 12.65 -5.56
C LEU A 24 0.62 12.33 -4.65
N ARG A 25 1.84 12.30 -5.20
CA ARG A 25 3.07 12.07 -4.43
C ARG A 25 3.55 13.29 -3.65
N THR A 26 2.88 14.41 -3.79
CA THR A 26 3.25 15.68 -3.16
C THR A 26 2.13 16.20 -2.27
N GLY A 27 2.47 16.91 -1.20
CA GLY A 27 1.53 17.69 -0.42
C GLY A 27 0.64 16.92 0.57
N GLY A 28 0.86 15.63 0.79
CA GLY A 28 0.12 14.85 1.79
C GLY A 28 0.59 15.10 3.22
N THR A 29 -0.26 14.74 4.18
CA THR A 29 0.05 14.74 5.61
C THR A 29 0.61 13.38 6.02
N ILE A 30 1.71 13.37 6.80
CA ILE A 30 2.28 12.14 7.35
C ILE A 30 1.37 11.63 8.47
N LEU A 31 0.94 10.38 8.36
CA LEU A 31 0.08 9.70 9.33
C LEU A 31 0.89 8.71 10.17
N PRO A 32 0.49 8.44 11.43
CA PRO A 32 1.07 7.36 12.21
C PRO A 32 0.83 6.00 11.55
N ILE A 33 1.85 5.13 11.54
CA ILE A 33 1.71 3.76 11.07
C ILE A 33 1.33 2.86 12.25
N LEU A 34 0.22 2.14 12.10
CA LEU A 34 -0.27 1.18 13.08
C LEU A 34 0.66 -0.03 13.18
N ARG A 35 0.83 -0.54 14.38
CA ARG A 35 1.59 -1.77 14.62
C ARG A 35 0.79 -3.01 14.21
N TRP A 36 1.48 -4.04 13.80
CA TRP A 36 0.95 -5.31 13.27
C TRP A 36 -0.16 -5.95 14.10
N GLY A 37 -0.19 -5.75 15.41
CA GLY A 37 -1.20 -6.29 16.31
C GLY A 37 -2.57 -5.59 16.24
N ASN A 38 -2.71 -4.51 15.44
CA ASN A 38 -3.98 -3.83 15.30
C ASN A 38 -4.99 -4.68 14.52
N PRO A 39 -6.22 -4.90 15.05
CA PRO A 39 -7.22 -5.78 14.44
C PRO A 39 -7.59 -5.45 12.98
N ILE A 40 -7.44 -4.18 12.55
CA ILE A 40 -7.75 -3.76 11.18
C ILE A 40 -6.89 -4.47 10.14
N MET A 41 -5.66 -4.86 10.50
CA MET A 41 -4.72 -5.54 9.60
C MET A 41 -4.94 -7.04 9.47
N HIS A 42 -5.86 -7.62 10.24
CA HIS A 42 -6.11 -9.06 10.31
C HIS A 42 -7.50 -9.45 9.77
N ARG A 43 -8.07 -8.62 8.91
CA ARG A 43 -9.33 -8.88 8.24
C ARG A 43 -9.30 -8.32 6.81
N PRO A 44 -10.03 -8.95 5.86
CA PRO A 44 -10.16 -8.40 4.52
C PRO A 44 -10.73 -6.97 4.55
N THR A 45 -10.19 -6.13 3.68
CA THR A 45 -10.59 -4.73 3.56
C THR A 45 -11.89 -4.56 2.78
N ARG A 46 -12.56 -3.43 2.99
CA ARG A 46 -13.68 -3.01 2.16
C ARG A 46 -13.18 -2.50 0.81
N ARG A 47 -13.94 -2.78 -0.25
CA ARG A 47 -13.62 -2.28 -1.58
C ARG A 47 -13.71 -0.76 -1.66
N VAL A 48 -12.82 -0.16 -2.45
CA VAL A 48 -12.95 1.23 -2.88
C VAL A 48 -14.06 1.28 -3.93
N THR A 49 -15.03 2.16 -3.71
CA THR A 49 -16.18 2.35 -4.62
C THR A 49 -16.38 3.82 -5.03
N ALA A 50 -15.70 4.75 -4.34
CA ALA A 50 -15.69 6.17 -4.65
C ALA A 50 -14.23 6.64 -4.83
N PHE A 51 -14.00 7.37 -5.90
CA PHE A 51 -12.70 7.92 -6.29
C PHE A 51 -12.79 9.45 -6.28
N ASP A 52 -13.23 9.98 -5.14
CA ASP A 52 -13.47 11.40 -4.91
C ASP A 52 -12.26 12.09 -4.26
N GLU A 53 -12.40 13.38 -3.93
CA GLU A 53 -11.30 14.16 -3.35
C GLU A 53 -10.90 13.66 -1.96
N GLU A 54 -11.82 13.11 -1.16
CA GLU A 54 -11.49 12.50 0.14
C GLU A 54 -10.60 11.27 -0.05
N PHE A 55 -10.91 10.44 -1.05
CA PHE A 55 -10.06 9.31 -1.42
C PHE A 55 -8.69 9.76 -1.94
N LEU A 56 -8.63 10.78 -2.80
CA LEU A 56 -7.37 11.32 -3.31
C LEU A 56 -6.51 11.96 -2.21
N GLU A 57 -7.13 12.58 -1.21
CA GLU A 57 -6.42 13.09 -0.03
C GLU A 57 -5.81 11.94 0.79
N LEU A 58 -6.55 10.84 0.99
CA LEU A 58 -6.00 9.63 1.61
C LEU A 58 -4.78 9.13 0.85
N VAL A 59 -4.85 9.05 -0.47
CA VAL A 59 -3.73 8.58 -1.31
C VAL A 59 -2.50 9.49 -1.16
N ARG A 60 -2.69 10.82 -1.16
CA ARG A 60 -1.59 11.78 -0.90
C ARG A 60 -0.96 11.55 0.48
N ASN A 61 -1.78 11.36 1.51
CA ASN A 61 -1.31 11.09 2.86
C ASN A 61 -0.56 9.75 2.95
N MET A 62 -1.01 8.74 2.23
CA MET A 62 -0.33 7.44 2.15
C MET A 62 1.05 7.56 1.50
N PHE A 63 1.19 8.29 0.38
CA PHE A 63 2.50 8.54 -0.22
C PHE A 63 3.43 9.31 0.72
N ALA A 64 2.96 10.40 1.32
CA ALA A 64 3.74 11.18 2.28
C ALA A 64 4.22 10.31 3.46
N THR A 65 3.35 9.44 3.98
CA THR A 65 3.65 8.53 5.08
C THR A 65 4.66 7.46 4.66
N MET A 66 4.46 6.84 3.49
CA MET A 66 5.37 5.84 2.94
C MET A 66 6.79 6.39 2.77
N TYR A 67 6.93 7.59 2.19
CA TYR A 67 8.24 8.23 2.01
C TYR A 67 8.89 8.64 3.32
N ALA A 68 8.12 9.19 4.27
CA ALA A 68 8.64 9.51 5.60
C ALA A 68 9.12 8.28 6.37
N ALA A 69 8.53 7.13 6.09
CA ALA A 69 8.91 5.84 6.66
C ALA A 69 10.00 5.10 5.86
N GLU A 70 10.53 5.71 4.78
CA GLU A 70 11.51 5.09 3.85
C GLU A 70 11.00 3.75 3.27
N GLY A 71 9.68 3.64 3.06
CA GLY A 71 9.02 2.46 2.52
C GLY A 71 8.94 2.45 1.00
N VAL A 72 8.68 1.26 0.42
CA VAL A 72 8.46 1.04 -1.01
C VAL A 72 7.01 0.70 -1.34
N GLY A 73 6.20 0.44 -0.33
CA GLY A 73 4.76 0.19 -0.39
C GLY A 73 4.08 0.52 0.93
N LEU A 74 2.79 0.84 0.88
CA LEU A 74 1.96 1.10 2.06
C LEU A 74 0.48 0.84 1.74
N ALA A 75 -0.16 -0.01 2.52
CA ALA A 75 -1.60 -0.26 2.44
C ALA A 75 -2.39 0.65 3.40
N ALA A 76 -3.63 0.98 3.05
CA ALA A 76 -4.49 1.86 3.84
C ALA A 76 -4.75 1.34 5.26
N THR A 77 -4.78 0.02 5.47
CA THR A 77 -4.93 -0.60 6.79
C THR A 77 -3.81 -0.24 7.74
N GLN A 78 -2.60 0.00 7.23
CA GLN A 78 -1.45 0.40 8.03
C GLN A 78 -1.56 1.84 8.56
N VAL A 79 -2.38 2.68 7.95
CA VAL A 79 -2.73 4.02 8.45
C VAL A 79 -4.14 4.09 9.05
N GLY A 80 -4.72 2.93 9.37
CA GLY A 80 -5.99 2.85 10.09
C GLY A 80 -7.25 2.98 9.23
N VAL A 81 -7.13 2.92 7.91
CA VAL A 81 -8.26 3.05 6.99
C VAL A 81 -8.63 1.69 6.41
N ASP A 82 -9.90 1.28 6.57
CA ASP A 82 -10.45 0.02 6.08
C ASP A 82 -10.89 0.17 4.62
N LEU A 83 -9.91 0.28 3.71
CA LEU A 83 -10.12 0.34 2.26
C LEU A 83 -9.09 -0.52 1.52
N ALA A 84 -9.56 -1.16 0.45
CA ALA A 84 -8.73 -1.99 -0.43
C ALA A 84 -7.89 -1.13 -1.36
N VAL A 85 -6.89 -0.42 -0.83
CA VAL A 85 -5.96 0.40 -1.59
C VAL A 85 -4.56 0.34 -0.99
N PHE A 86 -3.55 0.35 -1.85
CA PHE A 86 -2.17 0.57 -1.48
C PHE A 86 -1.46 1.48 -2.49
N VAL A 87 -0.40 2.15 -2.04
CA VAL A 87 0.54 2.91 -2.85
C VAL A 87 1.87 2.17 -2.92
N TYR A 88 2.61 2.36 -4.01
CA TYR A 88 3.94 1.76 -4.18
C TYR A 88 4.86 2.68 -4.98
N ASP A 89 6.16 2.56 -4.71
CA ASP A 89 7.24 3.28 -5.41
C ASP A 89 8.53 2.46 -5.28
N CYS A 90 8.78 1.59 -6.25
CA CYS A 90 9.94 0.69 -6.20
C CYS A 90 10.41 0.27 -7.61
N PRO A 91 11.69 -0.13 -7.75
CA PRO A 91 12.19 -0.69 -8.99
C PRO A 91 11.82 -2.16 -9.18
N ASP A 92 11.82 -2.59 -10.42
CA ASP A 92 11.85 -4.00 -10.81
C ASP A 92 13.31 -4.52 -10.93
N ASP A 93 13.50 -5.76 -11.42
CA ASP A 93 14.85 -6.34 -11.61
C ASP A 93 15.68 -5.60 -12.67
N ASP A 94 15.04 -4.96 -13.64
CA ASP A 94 15.72 -4.14 -14.67
C ASP A 94 16.04 -2.74 -14.16
N GLN A 95 15.82 -2.46 -12.88
CA GLN A 95 15.99 -1.16 -12.22
C GLN A 95 15.07 -0.06 -12.80
N VAL A 96 13.99 -0.45 -13.46
CA VAL A 96 12.95 0.48 -13.88
C VAL A 96 12.07 0.80 -12.69
N ARG A 97 11.93 2.10 -12.38
CA ARG A 97 11.10 2.56 -11.27
C ARG A 97 9.62 2.53 -11.64
N HIS A 98 8.82 1.92 -10.79
CA HIS A 98 7.36 1.87 -10.91
C HIS A 98 6.72 2.58 -9.72
N VAL A 99 5.83 3.51 -10.03
CA VAL A 99 5.09 4.29 -9.02
C VAL A 99 3.61 4.21 -9.32
N GLY A 100 2.79 3.96 -8.31
CA GLY A 100 1.36 3.88 -8.56
C GLY A 100 0.49 3.71 -7.33
N VAL A 101 -0.80 3.62 -7.62
CA VAL A 101 -1.88 3.33 -6.70
C VAL A 101 -2.62 2.11 -7.24
N LEU A 102 -2.90 1.14 -6.39
CA LEU A 102 -3.73 -0.01 -6.73
C LEU A 102 -4.87 -0.16 -5.74
N CYS A 103 -6.09 -0.04 -6.28
CA CYS A 103 -7.34 -0.23 -5.56
C CYS A 103 -7.95 -1.58 -5.92
N ASN A 104 -8.57 -2.24 -4.94
CA ASN A 104 -9.28 -3.50 -5.16
C ASN A 104 -8.41 -4.58 -5.80
N ALA A 105 -7.13 -4.57 -5.48
CA ALA A 105 -6.10 -5.34 -6.16
C ALA A 105 -6.20 -6.84 -5.89
N GLU A 106 -5.94 -7.60 -6.95
CA GLU A 106 -5.76 -9.05 -6.92
C GLU A 106 -4.41 -9.40 -7.53
N VAL A 107 -3.60 -10.18 -6.82
CA VAL A 107 -2.30 -10.62 -7.30
C VAL A 107 -2.37 -12.04 -7.84
N VAL A 108 -1.82 -12.23 -9.05
CA VAL A 108 -1.63 -13.53 -9.68
C VAL A 108 -0.14 -13.80 -9.77
N VAL A 109 0.28 -14.97 -9.34
CA VAL A 109 1.67 -15.42 -9.39
C VAL A 109 1.78 -16.69 -10.22
N PRO A 110 2.94 -16.95 -10.86
CA PRO A 110 3.14 -18.18 -11.61
C PRO A 110 2.92 -19.43 -10.75
N GLU A 111 2.40 -20.48 -11.36
CA GLU A 111 2.16 -21.77 -10.72
C GLU A 111 2.99 -22.89 -11.34
N GLY A 112 3.03 -24.03 -10.65
CA GLY A 112 3.67 -25.23 -11.15
C GLY A 112 5.15 -25.02 -11.48
N LYS A 113 5.58 -25.39 -12.71
CA LYS A 113 6.98 -25.31 -13.15
C LYS A 113 7.46 -23.89 -13.44
N GLU A 114 6.57 -22.97 -13.66
CA GLU A 114 6.88 -21.56 -13.93
C GLU A 114 7.10 -20.77 -12.64
N ARG A 115 6.66 -21.30 -11.50
CA ARG A 115 6.83 -20.69 -10.20
C ARG A 115 8.28 -20.82 -9.73
N LYS A 116 9.01 -19.72 -9.81
CA LYS A 116 10.33 -19.58 -9.19
C LYS A 116 10.20 -18.77 -7.90
N LEU A 117 10.87 -19.24 -6.86
CA LEU A 117 10.90 -18.55 -5.58
C LEU A 117 12.23 -17.84 -5.41
N HIS A 118 12.17 -16.58 -5.02
CA HIS A 118 13.33 -15.79 -4.63
C HIS A 118 13.26 -15.49 -3.11
N ALA A 119 14.23 -16.01 -2.36
CA ALA A 119 14.38 -15.75 -0.94
C ALA A 119 15.17 -14.45 -0.75
N SER A 120 14.61 -13.52 0.00
CA SER A 120 15.24 -12.24 0.32
C SER A 120 14.67 -11.71 1.63
N ASP A 121 15.40 -10.84 2.31
CA ASP A 121 14.91 -10.17 3.49
C ASP A 121 13.69 -9.31 3.15
N GLU A 122 12.65 -9.46 3.96
CA GLU A 122 11.42 -8.69 3.87
C GLU A 122 11.15 -8.02 5.23
N GLY A 123 10.73 -6.76 5.19
CA GLY A 123 10.25 -6.00 6.32
C GLY A 123 8.84 -5.48 6.08
N CYS A 124 8.20 -5.01 7.13
CA CYS A 124 6.90 -4.34 7.06
C CYS A 124 6.94 -3.08 7.89
N LEU A 125 6.40 -1.98 7.37
CA LEU A 125 6.33 -0.72 8.10
C LEU A 125 5.52 -0.82 9.41
N SER A 126 4.62 -1.80 9.50
CA SER A 126 3.89 -2.13 10.75
C SER A 126 4.67 -3.01 11.73
N LEU A 127 5.87 -3.47 11.34
CA LEU A 127 6.85 -4.21 12.15
C LEU A 127 8.23 -3.53 12.02
N PRO A 128 8.35 -2.22 12.32
CA PRO A 128 9.55 -1.46 12.03
C PRO A 128 10.76 -2.05 12.76
N GLY A 129 11.93 -1.99 12.10
CA GLY A 129 13.20 -2.51 12.62
C GLY A 129 13.37 -4.03 12.49
N ALA A 130 12.38 -4.77 12.01
CA ALA A 130 12.43 -6.21 11.88
C ALA A 130 12.42 -6.66 10.42
N TYR A 131 13.43 -7.42 10.05
CA TYR A 131 13.58 -8.04 8.72
C TYR A 131 13.87 -9.51 8.86
N ILE A 132 13.31 -10.31 7.97
CA ILE A 132 13.56 -11.76 7.94
C ILE A 132 13.38 -12.31 6.53
N GLU A 133 14.19 -13.29 6.18
CA GLU A 133 14.11 -13.94 4.88
C GLU A 133 12.76 -14.63 4.67
N LEU A 134 12.10 -14.27 3.55
CA LEU A 134 10.88 -14.89 3.06
C LEU A 134 11.02 -15.18 1.57
N ALA A 135 10.77 -16.43 1.18
CA ALA A 135 10.71 -16.82 -0.23
C ALA A 135 9.34 -16.44 -0.82
N ARG A 136 9.36 -15.60 -1.84
CA ARG A 136 8.17 -15.24 -2.65
C ARG A 136 8.40 -15.59 -4.12
N PRO A 137 7.33 -15.82 -4.91
CA PRO A 137 7.43 -15.81 -6.36
C PRO A 137 8.17 -14.56 -6.87
N ASP A 138 9.13 -14.77 -7.77
CA ASP A 138 9.98 -13.71 -8.35
C ASP A 138 9.27 -12.86 -9.41
N HIS A 139 8.06 -13.28 -9.80
CA HIS A 139 7.20 -12.61 -10.75
C HIS A 139 5.76 -12.54 -10.22
N ALA A 140 5.09 -11.41 -10.43
CA ALA A 140 3.70 -11.20 -10.05
C ALA A 140 2.99 -10.31 -11.06
N ILE A 141 1.71 -10.58 -11.29
CA ILE A 141 0.80 -9.69 -12.03
C ILE A 141 -0.27 -9.23 -11.04
N CYS A 142 -0.40 -7.94 -10.87
CA CYS A 142 -1.41 -7.36 -9.99
C CYS A 142 -2.46 -6.62 -10.84
N ARG A 143 -3.72 -7.00 -10.70
CA ARG A 143 -4.86 -6.40 -11.40
C ARG A 143 -5.72 -5.65 -10.40
N GLY A 144 -6.16 -4.47 -10.78
CA GLY A 144 -6.99 -3.63 -9.92
C GLY A 144 -7.47 -2.39 -10.65
N GLN A 145 -7.69 -1.35 -9.88
CA GLN A 145 -8.05 -0.03 -10.40
C GLN A 145 -7.01 0.99 -9.95
N ASP A 146 -6.77 2.00 -10.76
CA ASP A 146 -5.94 3.14 -10.37
C ASP A 146 -6.69 4.12 -9.45
N HIS A 147 -6.08 5.26 -9.17
CA HIS A 147 -6.66 6.33 -8.35
C HIS A 147 -7.85 7.06 -9.01
N ASN A 148 -8.10 6.84 -10.30
CA ASN A 148 -9.26 7.36 -11.03
C ASN A 148 -10.38 6.32 -11.17
N GLY A 149 -10.15 5.09 -10.69
CA GLY A 149 -11.09 3.97 -10.83
C GLY A 149 -10.98 3.23 -12.15
N GLU A 150 -9.96 3.52 -12.97
CA GLU A 150 -9.72 2.84 -14.24
C GLU A 150 -9.00 1.51 -14.01
N ASN A 151 -9.36 0.48 -14.76
CA ASN A 151 -8.74 -0.82 -14.65
C ASN A 151 -7.28 -0.78 -15.11
N VAL A 152 -6.40 -1.31 -14.30
CA VAL A 152 -4.96 -1.39 -14.58
C VAL A 152 -4.40 -2.78 -14.26
N GLU A 153 -3.35 -3.13 -14.96
CA GLU A 153 -2.54 -4.32 -14.71
C GLU A 153 -1.08 -3.90 -14.55
N VAL A 154 -0.46 -4.32 -13.47
CA VAL A 154 0.96 -4.08 -13.18
C VAL A 154 1.67 -5.41 -13.11
N THR A 155 2.63 -5.61 -14.01
CA THR A 155 3.52 -6.78 -14.00
C THR A 155 4.82 -6.41 -13.31
N GLY A 156 5.22 -7.19 -12.30
CA GLY A 156 6.42 -6.95 -11.51
C GLY A 156 7.37 -8.13 -11.49
N THR A 157 8.66 -7.81 -11.44
CA THR A 157 9.76 -8.72 -11.11
C THR A 157 10.52 -8.19 -9.89
N GLY A 158 11.34 -9.00 -9.26
CA GLY A 158 12.21 -8.59 -8.15
C GLY A 158 11.48 -7.91 -6.99
N LEU A 159 11.95 -6.70 -6.64
CA LEU A 159 11.37 -5.93 -5.54
C LEU A 159 9.91 -5.53 -5.82
N LEU A 160 9.61 -5.14 -7.05
CA LEU A 160 8.23 -4.81 -7.44
C LEU A 160 7.29 -6.01 -7.27
N ALA A 161 7.67 -7.21 -7.72
CA ALA A 161 6.87 -8.41 -7.53
C ALA A 161 6.63 -8.72 -6.05
N ARG A 162 7.64 -8.54 -5.20
CA ARG A 162 7.55 -8.72 -3.75
C ARG A 162 6.61 -7.68 -3.13
N CYS A 163 6.76 -6.42 -3.49
CA CYS A 163 5.91 -5.31 -3.02
C CYS A 163 4.43 -5.56 -3.36
N LEU A 164 4.11 -5.87 -4.62
CA LEU A 164 2.73 -6.15 -5.05
C LEU A 164 2.09 -7.28 -4.25
N GLN A 165 2.86 -8.35 -3.95
CA GLN A 165 2.38 -9.47 -3.13
C GLN A 165 2.20 -9.06 -1.67
N HIS A 166 3.15 -8.30 -1.10
CA HIS A 166 3.11 -7.84 0.29
C HIS A 166 1.91 -6.93 0.55
N GLU A 167 1.71 -5.92 -0.32
CA GLU A 167 0.62 -4.97 -0.15
C GLU A 167 -0.76 -5.61 -0.41
N THR A 168 -0.84 -6.56 -1.37
CA THR A 168 -2.08 -7.33 -1.56
C THR A 168 -2.39 -8.24 -0.37
N ASP A 169 -1.36 -8.78 0.32
CA ASP A 169 -1.57 -9.52 1.58
C ASP A 169 -2.29 -8.63 2.60
N HIS A 170 -1.87 -7.37 2.78
CA HIS A 170 -2.54 -6.42 3.68
C HIS A 170 -4.02 -6.22 3.33
N LEU A 171 -4.37 -6.14 2.04
CA LEU A 171 -5.77 -6.00 1.62
C LEU A 171 -6.61 -7.22 2.00
N ASN A 172 -5.98 -8.39 2.10
CA ASN A 172 -6.62 -9.65 2.49
C ASN A 172 -6.55 -9.95 4.00
N GLY A 173 -6.06 -9.01 4.80
CA GLY A 173 -5.93 -9.18 6.24
C GLY A 173 -4.78 -10.10 6.65
N ILE A 174 -3.75 -10.19 5.83
CA ILE A 174 -2.55 -11.01 6.06
C ILE A 174 -1.36 -10.08 6.30
N VAL A 175 -0.65 -10.28 7.40
CA VAL A 175 0.65 -9.64 7.65
C VAL A 175 1.74 -10.63 7.25
N PHE A 176 2.88 -10.14 6.71
CA PHE A 176 3.89 -11.05 6.17
C PHE A 176 4.42 -12.08 7.20
N GLY A 177 4.35 -11.77 8.49
CA GLY A 177 4.62 -12.72 9.57
C GLY A 177 3.76 -13.99 9.51
N ASP A 178 2.56 -13.92 8.91
CA ASP A 178 1.66 -15.08 8.73
C ASP A 178 2.15 -16.03 7.64
N ARG A 179 3.01 -15.54 6.74
CA ARG A 179 3.67 -16.34 5.69
C ARG A 179 4.86 -17.15 6.20
N LEU A 180 5.33 -16.85 7.40
CA LEU A 180 6.53 -17.46 7.99
C LEU A 180 6.21 -18.74 8.76
N SER A 181 7.22 -19.64 8.86
CA SER A 181 7.18 -20.74 9.81
C SER A 181 7.08 -20.21 11.25
N GLY A 182 6.57 -21.01 12.17
CA GLY A 182 6.42 -20.60 13.57
C GLY A 182 7.74 -20.13 14.21
N ARG A 183 8.89 -20.73 13.85
CA ARG A 183 10.20 -20.33 14.36
C ARG A 183 10.62 -18.98 13.78
N ALA A 184 10.48 -18.79 12.47
CA ALA A 184 10.84 -17.54 11.79
C ALA A 184 9.94 -16.38 12.26
N ARG A 185 8.65 -16.64 12.45
CA ARG A 185 7.70 -15.67 13.00
C ARG A 185 8.06 -15.22 14.43
N LYS A 186 8.45 -16.14 15.29
CA LYS A 186 8.92 -15.79 16.65
C LYS A 186 10.17 -14.91 16.59
N LYS A 187 11.12 -15.22 15.69
CA LYS A 187 12.32 -14.40 15.49
C LYS A 187 11.95 -13.00 15.00
N LEU A 188 11.02 -12.88 14.03
CA LEU A 188 10.54 -11.60 13.52
C LEU A 188 10.00 -10.72 14.65
N TYR A 189 9.14 -11.27 15.49
CA TYR A 189 8.55 -10.50 16.60
C TYR A 189 9.56 -10.12 17.67
N SER A 190 10.56 -10.97 17.93
CA SER A 190 11.67 -10.61 18.83
C SER A 190 12.47 -9.45 18.27
N LEU A 191 12.85 -9.47 17.00
CA LEU A 191 13.57 -8.38 16.34
C LEU A 191 12.79 -7.06 16.41
N HIS A 192 11.46 -7.12 16.19
CA HIS A 192 10.61 -5.95 16.32
C HIS A 192 10.57 -5.40 17.76
N GLN A 193 10.48 -6.28 18.76
CA GLN A 193 10.53 -5.88 20.17
C GLN A 193 11.87 -5.25 20.54
N ASP A 194 12.97 -5.82 20.07
CA ASP A 194 14.32 -5.32 20.33
C ASP A 194 14.56 -3.91 19.74
N ALA A 195 13.84 -3.59 18.66
CA ALA A 195 13.91 -2.28 18.00
C ALA A 195 12.82 -1.29 18.47
N ALA A 196 11.92 -1.70 19.38
CA ALA A 196 10.71 -0.92 19.72
C ALA A 196 11.04 0.51 20.21
N ASP A 197 12.08 0.67 21.03
CA ASP A 197 12.48 1.96 21.61
C ASP A 197 12.97 2.97 20.55
N LEU A 198 13.35 2.49 19.35
CA LEU A 198 13.78 3.34 18.24
C LEU A 198 12.60 3.97 17.48
N TYR A 199 11.42 3.39 17.61
CA TYR A 199 10.24 3.76 16.82
C TYR A 199 9.11 4.24 17.74
N PRO A 200 8.88 5.55 17.89
CA PRO A 200 7.81 6.09 18.73
C PRO A 200 6.42 5.63 18.23
N ASP A 201 5.43 5.68 19.11
CA ASP A 201 4.05 5.21 18.80
C ASP A 201 3.42 5.92 17.61
N ASN A 202 3.78 7.17 17.39
CA ASN A 202 3.31 7.97 16.26
C ASN A 202 4.29 7.97 15.06
N TRP A 203 5.28 7.06 15.02
CA TRP A 203 6.17 6.95 13.86
C TRP A 203 5.35 6.72 12.57
N PRO A 204 5.72 7.33 11.43
CA PRO A 204 6.86 8.18 11.15
C PRO A 204 6.63 9.70 11.33
N VAL A 205 5.49 10.13 11.94
CA VAL A 205 5.23 11.55 12.25
C VAL A 205 6.35 12.11 13.13
N THR A 206 6.72 11.38 14.18
CA THR A 206 7.99 11.57 14.86
C THR A 206 9.00 10.57 14.25
N PRO A 207 10.14 11.04 13.72
CA PRO A 207 11.17 10.16 13.16
C PRO A 207 11.66 9.14 14.19
N ARG A 208 12.23 8.03 13.69
CA ARG A 208 12.92 7.07 14.57
C ARG A 208 14.08 7.75 15.29
N ALA A 209 14.36 7.31 16.52
CA ALA A 209 15.56 7.70 17.23
C ALA A 209 16.79 7.13 16.50
N ASP A 210 17.86 7.93 16.42
CA ASP A 210 19.14 7.42 15.95
C ASP A 210 19.62 6.32 16.91
N SER A 211 20.09 5.21 16.33
CA SER A 211 20.77 4.18 17.13
C SER A 211 22.06 4.79 17.70
N ALA A 212 22.15 4.84 19.01
CA ALA A 212 23.32 5.32 19.74
C ALA A 212 24.58 4.48 19.45
#